data_27628acf98bc017716ad38fa13874ae1
#
_entry.id   27628acf98bc017716ad38fa13874ae1
#
_cell.length_a   1.000
_cell.length_b   1.000
_cell.length_c   1.000
_cell.angle_alpha   90.00
_cell.angle_beta   90.00
_cell.angle_gamma   90.00
#
_symmetry.space_group_name_H-M   'P 1'
#
loop_
_entity.id
_entity.type
_entity.pdbx_description
1 polymer ?
#
loop_
_entity_poly.entity_id
_entity_poly.type
_entity_poly.pdbx_seq_one_letter_code
_entity_poly.pdbx_strand_id
1 'polypeptide(L)'
;MKLIFLDADGTLLHSDGHIPESTILACRLAQENGHKICLGTGRQIVEIVGDLKKIDFDACICGSGSTVTINNEIVKDSNFDNEESYQLKQYFFENQIPFIVEGSHGLFSTQNVVDYLNGNLDKLCYNLSEEEKSKHSLALVIQQIHVVSTEELEKCPINKIAFLNSPIPIEEIMKQFSQKYDVIPSTYP
;
A
#
# COMPACT_ATOMS: atom_id res chain seq x y z
N MET A 1 -22.75 -19.70 6.97
CA MET A 1 -21.68 -18.68 7.01
C MET A 1 -20.62 -19.02 5.96
N LYS A 2 -20.15 -18.05 5.19
CA LYS A 2 -19.00 -18.14 4.28
C LYS A 2 -18.04 -16.98 4.58
N LEU A 3 -16.77 -17.18 4.31
CA LEU A 3 -15.76 -16.11 4.25
C LEU A 3 -15.59 -15.73 2.78
N ILE A 4 -15.73 -14.46 2.48
CA ILE A 4 -15.62 -13.91 1.12
C ILE A 4 -14.42 -12.96 1.12
N PHE A 5 -13.35 -13.35 0.43
CA PHE A 5 -12.16 -12.53 0.29
C PHE A 5 -12.22 -11.74 -1.01
N LEU A 6 -12.03 -10.44 -0.91
CA LEU A 6 -12.07 -9.50 -2.02
C LEU A 6 -10.72 -8.76 -2.08
N ASP A 7 -10.18 -8.62 -3.27
CA ASP A 7 -9.02 -7.77 -3.51
C ASP A 7 -9.47 -6.31 -3.69
N ALA A 8 -8.57 -5.38 -3.40
CA ALA A 8 -8.85 -3.95 -3.54
C ALA A 8 -8.74 -3.48 -5.00
N ASP A 9 -7.52 -3.50 -5.53
CA ASP A 9 -7.18 -2.83 -6.78
C ASP A 9 -7.57 -3.68 -7.99
N GLY A 10 -8.46 -3.15 -8.86
CA GLY A 10 -8.98 -3.88 -10.00
C GLY A 10 -10.08 -4.91 -9.68
N THR A 11 -10.48 -5.04 -8.40
CA THR A 11 -11.60 -5.89 -7.97
C THR A 11 -12.71 -5.05 -7.33
N LEU A 12 -12.44 -4.44 -6.17
CA LEU A 12 -13.37 -3.51 -5.51
C LEU A 12 -13.26 -2.10 -6.09
N LEU A 13 -12.02 -1.60 -6.22
CA LEU A 13 -11.71 -0.27 -6.73
C LEU A 13 -11.59 -0.27 -8.25
N HIS A 14 -12.27 0.65 -8.91
CA HIS A 14 -11.95 1.09 -10.26
C HIS A 14 -10.63 1.87 -10.29
N SER A 15 -10.09 2.12 -11.49
CA SER A 15 -8.82 2.84 -11.68
C SER A 15 -8.82 4.28 -11.15
N ASP A 16 -10.00 4.89 -10.99
CA ASP A 16 -10.21 6.21 -10.40
C ASP A 16 -10.39 6.18 -8.87
N GLY A 17 -10.30 5.01 -8.25
CA GLY A 17 -10.47 4.82 -6.80
C GLY A 17 -11.91 4.73 -6.32
N HIS A 18 -12.90 4.67 -7.25
CA HIS A 18 -14.32 4.57 -6.91
C HIS A 18 -14.76 3.10 -6.72
N ILE A 19 -15.65 2.86 -5.75
CA ILE A 19 -16.37 1.60 -5.57
C ILE A 19 -17.85 1.82 -5.91
N PRO A 20 -18.45 1.05 -6.86
CA PRO A 20 -19.87 1.17 -7.16
C PRO A 20 -20.76 0.94 -5.94
N GLU A 21 -21.79 1.75 -5.79
CA GLU A 21 -22.77 1.62 -4.69
C GLU A 21 -23.42 0.23 -4.64
N SER A 22 -23.61 -0.42 -5.82
CA SER A 22 -24.10 -1.79 -5.89
C SER A 22 -23.16 -2.82 -5.25
N THR A 23 -21.83 -2.59 -5.32
CA THR A 23 -20.82 -3.44 -4.68
C THR A 23 -20.86 -3.26 -3.16
N ILE A 24 -20.94 -2.02 -2.68
CA ILE A 24 -21.06 -1.70 -1.25
C ILE A 24 -22.34 -2.36 -0.69
N LEU A 25 -23.47 -2.20 -1.41
CA LEU A 25 -24.74 -2.82 -1.03
C LEU A 25 -24.64 -4.36 -1.00
N ALA A 26 -23.99 -4.98 -2.00
CA ALA A 26 -23.81 -6.43 -2.06
C ALA A 26 -23.00 -6.95 -0.86
N CYS A 27 -21.92 -6.27 -0.48
CA CYS A 27 -21.14 -6.60 0.71
C CYS A 27 -21.99 -6.54 1.99
N ARG A 28 -22.77 -5.46 2.15
CA ARG A 28 -23.67 -5.29 3.30
C ARG A 28 -24.73 -6.41 3.36
N LEU A 29 -25.40 -6.70 2.24
CA LEU A 29 -26.40 -7.77 2.18
C LEU A 29 -25.80 -9.15 2.49
N ALA A 30 -24.56 -9.41 2.05
CA ALA A 30 -23.87 -10.65 2.37
C ALA A 30 -23.63 -10.76 3.89
N GLN A 31 -23.20 -9.68 4.54
CA GLN A 31 -23.00 -9.62 6.00
C GLN A 31 -24.32 -9.80 6.77
N GLU A 32 -25.39 -9.16 6.35
CA GLU A 32 -26.74 -9.31 6.93
C GLU A 32 -27.24 -10.76 6.83
N ASN A 33 -26.81 -11.52 5.80
CA ASN A 33 -27.08 -12.94 5.65
C ASN A 33 -26.09 -13.85 6.39
N GLY A 34 -25.27 -13.28 7.30
CA GLY A 34 -24.35 -14.02 8.17
C GLY A 34 -23.07 -14.49 7.48
N HIS A 35 -22.69 -13.91 6.34
CA HIS A 35 -21.39 -14.13 5.71
C HIS A 35 -20.39 -13.10 6.24
N LYS A 36 -19.09 -13.35 6.04
CA LYS A 36 -18.00 -12.45 6.42
C LYS A 36 -17.31 -11.90 5.19
N ILE A 37 -17.13 -10.58 5.14
CA ILE A 37 -16.43 -9.89 4.05
C ILE A 37 -15.01 -9.56 4.53
N CYS A 38 -14.04 -10.09 3.81
CA CYS A 38 -12.63 -9.94 4.15
C CYS A 38 -11.91 -9.24 2.98
N LEU A 39 -11.02 -8.31 3.30
CA LEU A 39 -10.14 -7.68 2.33
C LEU A 39 -8.82 -8.44 2.26
N GLY A 40 -8.31 -8.71 1.04
CA GLY A 40 -6.95 -9.23 0.82
C GLY A 40 -6.24 -8.32 -0.17
N THR A 41 -5.19 -7.61 0.26
CA THR A 41 -4.57 -6.58 -0.58
C THR A 41 -3.07 -6.43 -0.31
N GLY A 42 -2.34 -5.95 -1.31
CA GLY A 42 -0.95 -5.51 -1.16
C GLY A 42 -0.80 -4.17 -0.41
N ARG A 43 -1.90 -3.42 -0.24
CA ARG A 43 -1.90 -2.15 0.51
C ARG A 43 -1.68 -2.41 2.00
N GLN A 44 -1.01 -1.48 2.68
CA GLN A 44 -0.96 -1.49 4.14
C GLN A 44 -2.30 -1.07 4.75
N ILE A 45 -2.49 -1.38 6.03
CA ILE A 45 -3.75 -1.03 6.73
C ILE A 45 -4.01 0.48 6.70
N VAL A 46 -2.98 1.30 6.76
CA VAL A 46 -3.07 2.75 6.69
C VAL A 46 -3.46 3.27 5.31
N GLU A 47 -3.33 2.44 4.26
CA GLU A 47 -3.74 2.76 2.89
C GLU A 47 -5.19 2.34 2.59
N ILE A 48 -5.92 1.83 3.58
CA ILE A 48 -7.36 1.58 3.46
C ILE A 48 -8.07 2.92 3.66
N VAL A 49 -8.15 3.69 2.57
CA VAL A 49 -8.66 5.06 2.52
C VAL A 49 -9.74 5.22 1.45
N GLY A 50 -10.36 6.40 1.38
CA GLY A 50 -11.37 6.70 0.36
C GLY A 50 -12.56 5.74 0.42
N ASP A 51 -12.98 5.24 -0.73
CA ASP A 51 -14.16 4.39 -0.87
C ASP A 51 -14.03 3.03 -0.18
N LEU A 52 -12.81 2.53 0.06
CA LEU A 52 -12.60 1.29 0.83
C LEU A 52 -13.16 1.38 2.25
N LYS A 53 -13.17 2.58 2.85
CA LYS A 53 -13.77 2.81 4.19
C LYS A 53 -15.30 2.72 4.22
N LYS A 54 -15.96 2.66 3.05
CA LYS A 54 -17.42 2.49 2.98
C LYS A 54 -17.85 1.04 3.22
N ILE A 55 -16.91 0.09 3.15
CA ILE A 55 -17.15 -1.33 3.42
C ILE A 55 -16.58 -1.63 4.82
N ASP A 56 -17.43 -2.17 5.69
CA ASP A 56 -17.03 -2.62 7.02
C ASP A 56 -16.46 -4.05 6.92
N PHE A 57 -15.16 -4.17 6.73
CA PHE A 57 -14.51 -5.48 6.58
C PHE A 57 -14.42 -6.20 7.92
N ASP A 58 -14.87 -7.45 7.98
CA ASP A 58 -14.74 -8.32 9.16
C ASP A 58 -13.27 -8.68 9.45
N ALA A 59 -12.44 -8.76 8.41
CA ALA A 59 -10.99 -8.97 8.51
C ALA A 59 -10.28 -8.32 7.31
N CYS A 60 -9.02 -7.91 7.53
CA CYS A 60 -8.15 -7.44 6.45
C CYS A 60 -6.82 -8.18 6.50
N ILE A 61 -6.39 -8.67 5.33
CA ILE A 61 -5.04 -9.18 5.09
C ILE A 61 -4.34 -8.12 4.25
N CYS A 62 -3.48 -7.33 4.89
CA CYS A 62 -2.81 -6.16 4.31
C CYS A 62 -1.32 -6.40 4.13
N GLY A 63 -0.65 -5.54 3.35
CA GLY A 63 0.78 -5.60 3.11
C GLY A 63 1.23 -6.96 2.56
N SER A 64 0.44 -7.53 1.63
CA SER A 64 0.69 -8.87 1.08
C SER A 64 0.78 -9.97 2.14
N GLY A 65 0.02 -9.83 3.24
CA GLY A 65 -0.04 -10.79 4.34
C GLY A 65 0.88 -10.49 5.54
N SER A 66 1.60 -9.38 5.50
CA SER A 66 2.45 -8.95 6.63
C SER A 66 1.62 -8.48 7.82
N THR A 67 0.48 -7.83 7.58
CA THR A 67 -0.44 -7.34 8.61
C THR A 67 -1.82 -7.99 8.44
N VAL A 68 -2.38 -8.53 9.52
CA VAL A 68 -3.74 -9.08 9.54
C VAL A 68 -4.53 -8.44 10.66
N THR A 69 -5.75 -7.98 10.33
CA THR A 69 -6.71 -7.50 11.33
C THR A 69 -7.97 -8.35 11.33
N ILE A 70 -8.58 -8.48 12.49
CA ILE A 70 -9.90 -9.08 12.69
C ILE A 70 -10.70 -8.15 13.59
N ASN A 71 -11.89 -7.75 13.16
CA ASN A 71 -12.73 -6.76 13.86
C ASN A 71 -11.95 -5.47 14.22
N ASN A 72 -11.13 -4.97 13.29
CA ASN A 72 -10.25 -3.80 13.44
C ASN A 72 -9.11 -3.95 14.48
N GLU A 73 -8.85 -5.14 15.03
CA GLU A 73 -7.71 -5.41 15.90
C GLU A 73 -6.59 -6.10 15.10
N ILE A 74 -5.36 -5.61 15.24
CA ILE A 74 -4.19 -6.25 14.60
C ILE A 74 -3.91 -7.57 15.36
N VAL A 75 -4.07 -8.70 14.66
CA VAL A 75 -3.79 -10.04 15.19
C VAL A 75 -2.47 -10.62 14.67
N LYS A 76 -1.92 -10.04 13.62
CA LYS A 76 -0.60 -10.35 13.08
C LYS A 76 0.04 -9.08 12.56
N ASP A 77 1.32 -8.88 12.90
CA ASP A 77 2.16 -7.82 12.35
C ASP A 77 3.60 -8.34 12.22
N SER A 78 3.99 -8.64 10.99
CA SER A 78 5.30 -9.24 10.69
C SER A 78 6.23 -8.17 10.14
N ASN A 79 7.12 -7.69 10.99
CA ASN A 79 8.17 -6.76 10.58
C ASN A 79 9.47 -7.52 10.28
N PHE A 80 10.30 -6.94 9.42
CA PHE A 80 11.69 -7.35 9.30
C PHE A 80 12.42 -7.12 10.62
N ASP A 81 13.42 -7.94 10.91
CA ASP A 81 14.29 -7.61 12.02
C ASP A 81 15.11 -6.33 11.76
N ASN A 82 15.68 -5.76 12.82
CA ASN A 82 16.35 -4.46 12.71
C ASN A 82 17.55 -4.48 11.76
N GLU A 83 18.31 -5.56 11.73
CA GLU A 83 19.50 -5.70 10.88
C GLU A 83 19.09 -5.85 9.41
N GLU A 84 18.10 -6.69 9.12
CA GLU A 84 17.55 -6.84 7.77
C GLU A 84 16.93 -5.54 7.25
N SER A 85 16.14 -4.90 8.10
CA SER A 85 15.53 -3.59 7.81
C SER A 85 16.58 -2.55 7.46
N TYR A 86 17.65 -2.47 8.24
CA TYR A 86 18.76 -1.55 8.00
C TYR A 86 19.47 -1.85 6.69
N GLN A 87 19.86 -3.11 6.44
CA GLN A 87 20.58 -3.52 5.23
C GLN A 87 19.76 -3.25 3.96
N LEU A 88 18.44 -3.52 3.98
CA LEU A 88 17.57 -3.22 2.86
C LEU A 88 17.54 -1.72 2.56
N LYS A 89 17.33 -0.88 3.56
CA LYS A 89 17.26 0.57 3.38
C LYS A 89 18.60 1.13 2.89
N GLN A 90 19.73 0.65 3.44
CA GLN A 90 21.07 1.05 2.96
C GLN A 90 21.25 0.73 1.49
N TYR A 91 20.85 -0.47 1.04
CA TYR A 91 20.90 -0.81 -0.37
C TYR A 91 20.16 0.20 -1.25
N PHE A 92 18.95 0.62 -0.87
CA PHE A 92 18.17 1.60 -1.61
C PHE A 92 18.82 2.99 -1.59
N PHE A 93 19.38 3.42 -0.46
CA PHE A 93 20.10 4.69 -0.36
C PHE A 93 21.36 4.71 -1.19
N GLU A 94 22.22 3.69 -1.07
CA GLU A 94 23.50 3.60 -1.80
C GLU A 94 23.30 3.57 -3.31
N ASN A 95 22.23 2.95 -3.76
CA ASN A 95 21.90 2.86 -5.18
C ASN A 95 20.97 3.98 -5.67
N GLN A 96 20.68 4.97 -4.83
CA GLN A 96 19.84 6.12 -5.15
C GLN A 96 18.45 5.73 -5.70
N ILE A 97 17.90 4.63 -5.19
CA ILE A 97 16.57 4.15 -5.56
C ILE A 97 15.54 4.84 -4.67
N PRO A 98 14.59 5.62 -5.22
CA PRO A 98 13.51 6.19 -4.42
C PRO A 98 12.62 5.10 -3.84
N PHE A 99 12.30 5.17 -2.54
CA PHE A 99 11.48 4.15 -1.88
C PHE A 99 10.59 4.70 -0.78
N ILE A 100 9.54 3.96 -0.48
CA ILE A 100 8.63 4.17 0.64
C ILE A 100 8.82 2.98 1.58
N VAL A 101 8.99 3.28 2.85
CA VAL A 101 8.96 2.31 3.94
C VAL A 101 7.50 2.13 4.35
N GLU A 102 7.02 0.91 4.30
CA GLU A 102 5.65 0.57 4.63
C GLU A 102 5.59 -0.32 5.87
N GLY A 103 4.77 0.08 6.82
CA GLY A 103 4.49 -0.66 8.05
C GLY A 103 3.04 -0.53 8.47
N SER A 104 2.62 -1.33 9.43
CA SER A 104 1.26 -1.30 9.99
C SER A 104 0.89 0.06 10.62
N HIS A 105 1.89 0.83 11.04
CA HIS A 105 1.72 2.11 11.73
C HIS A 105 1.90 3.33 10.82
N GLY A 106 2.28 3.17 9.57
CA GLY A 106 2.44 4.28 8.65
C GLY A 106 3.22 3.95 7.40
N LEU A 107 3.18 4.92 6.48
CA LEU A 107 4.03 5.00 5.31
C LEU A 107 5.04 6.12 5.58
N PHE A 108 6.31 5.86 5.33
CA PHE A 108 7.37 6.84 5.59
C PHE A 108 8.27 6.97 4.37
N SER A 109 8.64 8.21 4.05
CA SER A 109 9.60 8.47 2.98
C SER A 109 10.23 9.86 3.13
N THR A 110 11.16 10.19 2.26
CA THR A 110 11.80 11.51 2.21
C THR A 110 11.02 12.46 1.29
N GLN A 111 11.22 13.76 1.45
CA GLN A 111 10.48 14.79 0.70
C GLN A 111 10.64 14.64 -0.82
N ASN A 112 11.84 14.32 -1.30
CA ASN A 112 12.11 14.15 -2.73
C ASN A 112 11.29 12.99 -3.36
N VAL A 113 10.99 11.94 -2.60
CA VAL A 113 10.13 10.84 -3.07
C VAL A 113 8.67 11.30 -3.16
N VAL A 114 8.20 12.05 -2.17
CA VAL A 114 6.84 12.61 -2.19
C VAL A 114 6.68 13.61 -3.33
N ASP A 115 7.67 14.45 -3.58
CA ASP A 115 7.67 15.38 -4.72
C ASP A 115 7.63 14.65 -6.07
N TYR A 116 8.37 13.55 -6.20
CA TYR A 116 8.34 12.70 -7.38
C TYR A 116 6.95 12.08 -7.60
N LEU A 117 6.32 11.55 -6.54
CA LEU A 117 4.98 10.97 -6.61
C LEU A 117 3.93 12.02 -7.00
N ASN A 118 4.00 13.22 -6.43
CA ASN A 118 3.12 14.33 -6.78
C ASN A 118 3.28 14.72 -8.27
N GLY A 119 4.52 14.79 -8.76
CA GLY A 119 4.79 15.04 -10.17
C GLY A 119 4.23 13.98 -11.12
N ASN A 120 4.17 12.71 -10.68
CA ASN A 120 3.51 11.64 -11.43
C ASN A 120 1.99 11.74 -11.35
N LEU A 121 1.44 12.05 -10.19
CA LEU A 121 0.00 12.31 -10.02
C LEU A 121 -0.47 13.44 -10.95
N ASP A 122 0.30 14.53 -11.07
CA ASP A 122 0.02 15.64 -11.97
C ASP A 122 -0.06 15.21 -13.44
N LYS A 123 0.83 14.30 -13.85
CA LYS A 123 0.83 13.75 -15.22
C LYS A 123 -0.36 12.83 -15.47
N LEU A 124 -0.70 11.98 -14.49
CA LEU A 124 -1.83 11.05 -14.59
C LEU A 124 -3.17 11.78 -14.61
N CYS A 125 -3.26 12.86 -13.84
CA CYS A 125 -4.50 13.61 -13.59
C CYS A 125 -4.54 14.97 -14.32
N TYR A 126 -3.79 15.13 -15.42
CA TYR A 126 -3.62 16.42 -16.10
C TYR A 126 -4.94 17.03 -16.62
N ASN A 127 -5.97 16.21 -16.85
CA ASN A 127 -7.30 16.63 -17.29
C ASN A 127 -8.32 16.78 -16.16
N LEU A 128 -7.96 16.50 -14.92
CA LEU A 128 -8.86 16.54 -13.77
C LEU A 128 -8.76 17.90 -13.05
N SER A 129 -9.88 18.32 -12.47
CA SER A 129 -9.88 19.43 -11.52
C SER A 129 -9.08 19.08 -10.25
N GLU A 130 -8.64 20.07 -9.48
CA GLU A 130 -7.94 19.84 -8.21
C GLU A 130 -8.80 19.05 -7.21
N GLU A 131 -10.12 19.22 -7.25
CA GLU A 131 -11.04 18.43 -6.41
C GLU A 131 -11.09 16.96 -6.82
N GLU A 132 -11.18 16.65 -8.10
CA GLU A 132 -11.16 15.28 -8.62
C GLU A 132 -9.81 14.62 -8.37
N LYS A 133 -8.72 15.35 -8.63
CA LYS A 133 -7.35 14.89 -8.38
C LYS A 133 -7.12 14.53 -6.91
N SER A 134 -7.63 15.32 -5.97
CA SER A 134 -7.49 15.04 -4.53
C SER A 134 -8.22 13.78 -4.08
N LYS A 135 -9.19 13.30 -4.85
CA LYS A 135 -9.95 12.07 -4.60
C LYS A 135 -9.33 10.85 -5.29
N HIS A 136 -8.36 11.05 -6.19
CA HIS A 136 -7.69 9.94 -6.87
C HIS A 136 -6.96 9.02 -5.87
N SER A 137 -7.00 7.71 -6.09
CA SER A 137 -6.47 6.75 -5.12
C SER A 137 -4.98 6.99 -4.79
N LEU A 138 -4.17 7.35 -5.79
CA LEU A 138 -2.76 7.70 -5.58
C LEU A 138 -2.61 8.96 -4.70
N ALA A 139 -3.42 9.99 -4.91
CA ALA A 139 -3.40 11.20 -4.07
C ALA A 139 -3.73 10.88 -2.62
N LEU A 140 -4.72 10.02 -2.40
CA LEU A 140 -5.11 9.58 -1.06
C LEU A 140 -4.01 8.79 -0.36
N VAL A 141 -3.25 7.97 -1.10
CA VAL A 141 -2.08 7.25 -0.57
C VAL A 141 -0.94 8.20 -0.26
N ILE A 142 -0.61 9.12 -1.17
CA ILE A 142 0.45 10.13 -0.95
C ILE A 142 0.20 10.93 0.33
N GLN A 143 -1.05 11.29 0.60
CA GLN A 143 -1.46 12.01 1.82
C GLN A 143 -1.21 11.21 3.12
N GLN A 144 -1.05 9.88 3.05
CA GLN A 144 -0.71 9.04 4.20
C GLN A 144 0.80 8.94 4.45
N ILE A 145 1.64 9.45 3.54
CA ILE A 145 3.10 9.36 3.69
C ILE A 145 3.58 10.41 4.70
N HIS A 146 4.18 9.94 5.77
CA HIS A 146 4.91 10.78 6.70
C HIS A 146 6.28 11.12 6.12
N VAL A 147 6.51 12.42 5.86
CA VAL A 147 7.81 12.90 5.40
C VAL A 147 8.76 12.96 6.60
N VAL A 148 9.88 12.27 6.47
CA VAL A 148 10.90 12.16 7.52
C VAL A 148 12.30 12.41 6.94
N SER A 149 13.27 12.67 7.79
CA SER A 149 14.67 12.71 7.39
C SER A 149 15.19 11.32 7.05
N THR A 150 16.32 11.23 6.34
CA THR A 150 16.98 9.95 6.05
C THR A 150 17.31 9.18 7.32
N GLU A 151 17.81 9.87 8.36
CA GLU A 151 18.16 9.27 9.65
C GLU A 151 16.95 8.70 10.40
N GLU A 152 15.80 9.35 10.29
CA GLU A 152 14.54 8.86 10.85
C GLU A 152 14.01 7.68 10.03
N LEU A 153 14.10 7.76 8.70
CA LEU A 153 13.66 6.69 7.81
C LEU A 153 14.44 5.38 8.06
N GLU A 154 15.73 5.46 8.35
CA GLU A 154 16.54 4.31 8.74
C GLU A 154 15.99 3.56 9.95
N LYS A 155 15.37 4.27 10.90
CA LYS A 155 14.86 3.71 12.16
C LYS A 155 13.41 3.22 12.08
N CYS A 156 12.67 3.57 11.02
CA CYS A 156 11.29 3.15 10.88
C CYS A 156 11.19 1.62 10.79
N PRO A 157 10.31 0.97 11.57
CA PRO A 157 10.02 -0.45 11.37
C PRO A 157 9.37 -0.65 10.02
N ILE A 158 9.67 -1.77 9.36
CA ILE A 158 9.12 -2.09 8.04
C ILE A 158 8.60 -3.51 7.99
N ASN A 159 7.55 -3.71 7.23
CA ASN A 159 7.14 -5.02 6.79
C ASN A 159 7.06 -5.13 5.25
N LYS A 160 7.23 -3.99 4.54
CA LYS A 160 7.35 -3.93 3.09
C LYS A 160 8.11 -2.66 2.67
N ILE A 161 8.82 -2.72 1.55
CA ILE A 161 9.36 -1.55 0.86
C ILE A 161 8.73 -1.49 -0.54
N ALA A 162 8.14 -0.35 -0.86
CA ALA A 162 7.80 -0.02 -2.23
C ALA A 162 8.88 0.89 -2.81
N PHE A 163 9.46 0.54 -3.95
CA PHE A 163 10.47 1.37 -4.61
C PHE A 163 10.01 1.77 -6.02
N LEU A 164 10.51 2.91 -6.46
CA LEU A 164 10.05 3.62 -7.64
C LEU A 164 11.23 3.92 -8.55
N ASN A 165 10.98 3.89 -9.88
CA ASN A 165 11.93 4.41 -10.88
C ASN A 165 13.40 4.08 -10.57
N SER A 166 13.68 2.79 -10.34
CA SER A 166 15.04 2.33 -10.02
C SER A 166 16.00 2.56 -11.17
N PRO A 167 17.22 3.11 -10.95
CA PRO A 167 18.28 3.14 -11.94
C PRO A 167 18.85 1.74 -12.21
N ILE A 168 18.61 0.78 -11.32
CA ILE A 168 19.01 -0.62 -11.47
C ILE A 168 17.86 -1.40 -12.11
N PRO A 169 18.12 -2.23 -13.13
CA PRO A 169 17.12 -3.12 -13.72
C PRO A 169 16.44 -4.00 -12.67
N ILE A 170 15.13 -4.18 -12.78
CA ILE A 170 14.35 -4.98 -11.83
C ILE A 170 14.87 -6.42 -11.74
N GLU A 171 15.37 -6.97 -12.83
CA GLU A 171 15.93 -8.32 -12.90
C GLU A 171 17.16 -8.48 -12.01
N GLU A 172 17.97 -7.42 -11.86
CA GLU A 172 19.15 -7.44 -10.97
C GLU A 172 18.71 -7.38 -9.51
N ILE A 173 17.72 -6.54 -9.19
CA ILE A 173 17.12 -6.46 -7.84
C ILE A 173 16.49 -7.80 -7.48
N MET A 174 15.73 -8.40 -8.39
CA MET A 174 15.13 -9.72 -8.19
C MET A 174 16.20 -10.79 -7.97
N LYS A 175 17.25 -10.81 -8.77
CA LYS A 175 18.35 -11.78 -8.62
C LYS A 175 19.02 -11.68 -7.25
N GLN A 176 19.14 -10.48 -6.72
CA GLN A 176 19.78 -10.24 -5.42
C GLN A 176 18.88 -10.64 -4.25
N PHE A 177 17.59 -10.38 -4.33
CA PHE A 177 16.70 -10.42 -3.17
C PHE A 177 15.69 -11.58 -3.17
N SER A 178 15.30 -12.15 -4.34
CA SER A 178 14.23 -13.17 -4.40
C SER A 178 14.55 -14.51 -3.76
N GLN A 179 15.79 -14.74 -3.34
CA GLN A 179 16.11 -15.92 -2.51
C GLN A 179 15.66 -15.77 -1.05
N LYS A 180 15.45 -14.53 -0.59
CA LYS A 180 15.13 -14.21 0.79
C LYS A 180 13.79 -13.46 0.94
N TYR A 181 13.41 -12.70 -0.06
CA TYR A 181 12.22 -11.84 -0.04
C TYR A 181 11.37 -12.06 -1.28
N ASP A 182 10.07 -11.85 -1.14
CA ASP A 182 9.17 -11.76 -2.28
C ASP A 182 9.35 -10.41 -2.97
N VAL A 183 9.94 -10.42 -4.17
CA VAL A 183 10.09 -9.22 -5.00
C VAL A 183 9.01 -9.25 -6.06
N ILE A 184 8.04 -8.36 -5.94
CA ILE A 184 6.86 -8.30 -6.80
C ILE A 184 6.96 -7.08 -7.70
N PRO A 185 7.19 -7.24 -9.03
CA PRO A 185 7.12 -6.13 -9.96
C PRO A 185 5.72 -5.52 -9.98
N SER A 186 5.61 -4.20 -9.82
CA SER A 186 4.34 -3.52 -9.99
C SER A 186 4.03 -3.39 -11.49
N THR A 187 2.78 -3.63 -11.85
CA THR A 187 2.25 -3.35 -13.19
C THR A 187 1.69 -1.92 -13.31
N TYR A 188 1.67 -1.18 -12.22
CA TYR A 188 1.29 0.22 -12.25
C TYR A 188 2.45 1.07 -12.78
N PRO A 189 2.18 1.94 -13.77
CA PRO A 189 3.17 2.85 -14.33
C PRO A 189 3.67 3.88 -13.34
#